data_0f6e15cca31805994bb2f16f6d162fd4
#
_entry.id   0f6e15cca31805994bb2f16f6d162fd4
#
_cell.length_a   1.000
_cell.length_b   1.000
_cell.length_c   1.000
_cell.angle_alpha   90.00
_cell.angle_beta   90.00
_cell.angle_gamma   90.00
#
_symmetry.space_group_name_H-M   'P 1'
#
loop_
_entity.id
_entity.type
_entity.pdbx_description
1 polymer ?
#
loop_
_entity_poly.entity_id
_entity_poly.type
_entity_poly.pdbx_seq_one_letter_code
_entity_poly.pdbx_strand_id
1 'polypeptide(L)'
;MASDFTTVCEPAKARSDVRDSPSIEASRATGNNSALERKTVRSGIAYDINGGGGSVESSERARRLKEELGSVPVTGIEDRVAYRFVKRAFDIVFSAAVLVVFCWLFAIIAILIKVDDPKGPVFFSQERVGKDGRTFRMLKFRSMCVDAEEKLAELRELNEKTGPVFKIAEDPRITRVGKWLRKLSLDELPQFINVLRSDMSIVGPRPALPAEVATYDDYQRQRLLVKPGLTCYWQTRRNRDSITFDEWVDLDLLYIKKCSAWSDLKLIIQTVGVVLTAQGS
;
A
#
# COMPACT_ATOMS: atom_id res chain seq x y z
N MET A 1 12.06 56.30 8.12
CA MET A 1 13.41 55.74 8.28
C MET A 1 13.38 54.35 7.71
N ALA A 2 13.91 54.23 6.53
CA ALA A 2 14.05 52.99 5.78
C ALA A 2 15.37 52.32 6.15
N SER A 3 15.44 51.02 6.21
CA SER A 3 16.70 50.30 6.06
C SER A 3 16.43 48.96 5.36
N ASP A 4 16.88 48.95 4.12
CA ASP A 4 17.04 47.81 3.25
C ASP A 4 17.98 46.73 3.85
N PHE A 5 17.65 45.47 3.67
CA PHE A 5 18.63 44.40 3.62
C PHE A 5 18.27 43.42 2.50
N THR A 6 18.79 43.73 1.33
CA THR A 6 18.97 42.80 0.21
C THR A 6 20.25 42.01 0.46
N THR A 7 20.17 40.69 0.64
CA THR A 7 21.34 39.80 0.58
C THR A 7 21.16 38.85 -0.57
N VAL A 8 21.94 39.06 -1.62
CA VAL A 8 22.10 38.26 -2.82
C VAL A 8 23.01 37.08 -2.46
N CYS A 9 22.58 35.86 -2.69
CA CYS A 9 23.44 34.67 -2.70
C CYS A 9 23.75 34.25 -4.14
N GLU A 10 25.03 34.32 -4.49
CA GLU A 10 25.62 33.84 -5.74
C GLU A 10 25.66 32.30 -5.79
N PRO A 11 25.59 31.70 -7.00
CA PRO A 11 25.71 30.27 -7.17
C PRO A 11 27.17 29.80 -7.27
N ALA A 12 27.51 28.77 -6.52
CA ALA A 12 28.80 28.11 -6.56
C ALA A 12 29.01 27.30 -7.85
N LYS A 13 30.16 27.52 -8.48
CA LYS A 13 30.64 26.89 -9.71
C LYS A 13 30.89 25.38 -9.54
N ALA A 14 30.41 24.60 -10.49
CA ALA A 14 30.77 23.20 -10.71
C ALA A 14 32.25 23.05 -11.07
N ARG A 15 32.92 22.10 -10.43
CA ARG A 15 34.20 21.53 -10.87
C ARG A 15 33.94 20.14 -11.47
N SER A 16 34.28 20.03 -12.75
CA SER A 16 34.41 18.80 -13.50
C SER A 16 35.73 18.10 -13.15
N ASP A 17 35.65 16.86 -12.70
CA ASP A 17 36.78 15.93 -12.79
C ASP A 17 36.29 14.61 -13.37
N VAL A 18 36.72 14.38 -14.61
CA VAL A 18 36.62 13.13 -15.36
C VAL A 18 37.74 12.23 -14.86
N ARG A 19 37.47 11.02 -14.45
CA ARG A 19 38.45 9.91 -14.41
C ARG A 19 37.83 8.63 -14.93
N ASP A 20 38.61 8.05 -15.80
CA ASP A 20 38.48 6.88 -16.65
C ASP A 20 38.02 5.60 -15.95
N SER A 21 37.16 4.85 -16.65
CA SER A 21 36.80 3.47 -16.37
C SER A 21 37.74 2.51 -17.12
N PRO A 22 38.15 1.36 -16.57
CA PRO A 22 38.66 0.26 -17.35
C PRO A 22 37.53 -0.71 -17.75
N SER A 23 37.52 -1.02 -19.03
CA SER A 23 36.79 -2.07 -19.72
C SER A 23 37.10 -3.47 -19.13
N ILE A 24 36.04 -4.26 -18.85
CA ILE A 24 36.13 -5.68 -18.55
C ILE A 24 35.45 -6.47 -19.68
N GLU A 25 36.25 -7.36 -20.26
CA GLU A 25 35.97 -8.26 -21.36
C GLU A 25 34.82 -9.23 -21.06
N ALA A 26 34.04 -9.46 -22.11
CA ALA A 26 33.02 -10.49 -22.16
C ALA A 26 33.66 -11.88 -22.27
N SER A 27 33.41 -12.74 -21.29
CA SER A 27 33.65 -14.19 -21.41
C SER A 27 32.32 -14.90 -21.64
N ARG A 28 32.18 -15.43 -22.86
CA ARG A 28 31.12 -16.37 -23.23
C ARG A 28 31.38 -17.72 -22.55
N ALA A 29 30.40 -18.19 -21.77
CA ALA A 29 30.26 -19.60 -21.43
C ALA A 29 28.85 -20.07 -21.79
N THR A 30 28.75 -20.74 -22.92
CA THR A 30 27.63 -21.62 -23.32
C THR A 30 27.73 -22.92 -22.54
N GLY A 31 26.66 -23.33 -21.85
CA GLY A 31 26.62 -24.60 -21.13
C GLY A 31 25.26 -24.93 -20.57
N ASN A 32 24.43 -25.57 -21.38
CA ASN A 32 23.52 -26.65 -21.11
C ASN A 32 22.98 -26.80 -19.69
N ASN A 33 21.74 -26.32 -19.40
CA ASN A 33 20.97 -26.65 -18.21
C ASN A 33 19.48 -26.78 -18.52
N SER A 34 19.10 -27.74 -19.38
CA SER A 34 17.69 -28.05 -19.70
C SER A 34 17.09 -29.24 -18.94
N ALA A 35 17.75 -29.75 -17.90
CA ALA A 35 17.35 -31.00 -17.24
C ALA A 35 17.07 -30.88 -15.72
N LEU A 36 17.23 -29.72 -15.08
CA LEU A 36 17.05 -29.57 -13.63
C LEU A 36 15.80 -28.81 -13.20
N GLU A 37 14.98 -28.31 -14.12
CA GLU A 37 13.83 -27.45 -13.81
C GLU A 37 12.51 -28.17 -13.50
N ARG A 38 12.51 -29.50 -13.38
CA ARG A 38 11.25 -30.25 -13.07
C ARG A 38 11.26 -31.02 -11.75
N LYS A 39 12.03 -30.63 -10.77
CA LYS A 39 11.87 -31.16 -9.41
C LYS A 39 11.33 -30.09 -8.46
N THR A 40 10.01 -29.95 -8.47
CA THR A 40 9.17 -29.98 -7.27
C THR A 40 9.41 -28.90 -6.23
N VAL A 41 8.77 -27.76 -6.38
CA VAL A 41 8.33 -27.01 -5.20
C VAL A 41 6.95 -27.54 -4.75
N ARG A 42 6.95 -28.71 -4.14
CA ARG A 42 5.88 -29.22 -3.28
C ARG A 42 6.36 -29.18 -1.83
N SER A 43 6.87 -28.08 -1.34
CA SER A 43 6.91 -27.79 0.09
C SER A 43 5.82 -26.76 0.34
N GLY A 44 4.65 -27.26 0.73
CA GLY A 44 3.59 -26.41 1.23
C GLY A 44 4.07 -25.74 2.52
N ILE A 45 4.60 -24.54 2.41
CA ILE A 45 4.67 -23.65 3.56
C ILE A 45 3.24 -23.22 3.79
N ALA A 46 2.56 -23.93 4.69
CA ALA A 46 1.29 -23.51 5.23
C ALA A 46 1.55 -22.20 6.00
N TYR A 47 1.32 -21.09 5.34
CA TYR A 47 1.33 -19.81 5.98
C TYR A 47 0.16 -19.79 6.96
N ASP A 48 0.46 -19.85 8.26
CA ASP A 48 -0.56 -19.66 9.29
C ASP A 48 -1.00 -18.20 9.26
N ILE A 49 -2.09 -17.96 8.56
CA ILE A 49 -2.72 -16.64 8.40
C ILE A 49 -3.27 -16.14 9.77
N ASN A 50 -3.31 -17.00 10.79
CA ASN A 50 -3.89 -16.71 12.10
C ASN A 50 -2.91 -16.18 13.15
N GLY A 51 -1.61 -16.01 12.81
CA GLY A 51 -0.68 -15.13 13.55
C GLY A 51 -0.48 -15.40 15.04
N GLY A 52 -0.20 -16.65 15.41
CA GLY A 52 0.22 -16.98 16.77
C GLY A 52 1.67 -17.46 16.79
N GLY A 53 2.65 -16.56 16.89
CA GLY A 53 4.05 -16.93 17.05
C GLY A 53 4.84 -15.76 17.66
N GLY A 54 5.70 -16.05 18.65
CA GLY A 54 6.50 -15.06 19.36
C GLY A 54 7.49 -14.31 18.44
N SER A 55 8.01 -13.18 18.92
CA SER A 55 8.81 -12.20 18.15
C SER A 55 10.06 -12.75 17.44
N VAL A 56 10.68 -13.82 17.93
CA VAL A 56 11.87 -14.44 17.32
C VAL A 56 11.49 -15.31 16.13
N GLU A 57 10.40 -16.05 16.20
CA GLU A 57 9.91 -16.93 15.15
C GLU A 57 9.35 -16.12 13.96
N SER A 58 8.77 -14.95 14.22
CA SER A 58 8.31 -14.01 13.18
C SER A 58 9.48 -13.43 12.38
N SER A 59 10.58 -13.09 13.05
CA SER A 59 11.77 -12.52 12.40
C SER A 59 12.53 -13.54 11.54
N GLU A 60 12.63 -14.80 11.97
CA GLU A 60 13.20 -15.88 11.15
C GLU A 60 12.34 -16.20 9.93
N ARG A 61 11.01 -16.20 10.09
CA ARG A 61 10.08 -16.39 8.97
C ARG A 61 10.18 -15.27 7.95
N ALA A 62 10.26 -14.01 8.39
CA ALA A 62 10.46 -12.86 7.51
C ALA A 62 11.79 -12.99 6.75
N ARG A 63 12.88 -13.36 7.42
CA ARG A 63 14.18 -13.58 6.76
C ARG A 63 14.12 -14.68 5.72
N ARG A 64 13.56 -15.84 6.02
CA ARG A 64 13.40 -16.96 5.06
C ARG A 64 12.51 -16.55 3.88
N LEU A 65 11.43 -15.80 4.13
CA LEU A 65 10.57 -15.28 3.07
C LEU A 65 11.32 -14.31 2.16
N LYS A 66 12.12 -13.43 2.72
CA LYS A 66 12.96 -12.49 1.97
C LYS A 66 14.02 -13.21 1.13
N GLU A 67 14.65 -14.25 1.66
CA GLU A 67 15.58 -15.11 0.92
C GLU A 67 14.86 -15.86 -0.22
N GLU A 68 13.67 -16.41 0.03
CA GLU A 68 12.85 -17.09 -1.00
C GLU A 68 12.36 -16.13 -2.08
N LEU A 69 11.92 -14.93 -1.72
CA LEU A 69 11.41 -13.90 -2.64
C LEU A 69 12.55 -13.21 -3.41
N GLY A 70 13.70 -13.00 -2.77
CA GLY A 70 14.88 -12.39 -3.40
C GLY A 70 15.59 -13.28 -4.42
N SER A 71 15.45 -14.60 -4.30
CA SER A 71 16.03 -15.60 -5.22
C SER A 71 15.18 -15.88 -6.45
N VAL A 72 13.91 -15.46 -6.46
CA VAL A 72 13.00 -15.68 -7.60
C VAL A 72 12.52 -14.31 -8.08
N PRO A 73 12.76 -13.95 -9.36
CA PRO A 73 12.22 -12.72 -9.91
C PRO A 73 10.70 -12.75 -9.71
N VAL A 74 10.17 -11.71 -9.11
CA VAL A 74 8.72 -11.50 -9.00
C VAL A 74 8.22 -11.22 -10.41
N THR A 75 7.96 -12.29 -11.17
CA THR A 75 7.28 -12.17 -12.45
C THR A 75 5.90 -11.59 -12.17
N GLY A 76 5.64 -10.43 -12.72
CA GLY A 76 4.37 -9.74 -12.57
C GLY A 76 3.21 -10.66 -12.97
N ILE A 77 2.00 -10.27 -12.60
CA ILE A 77 0.75 -10.96 -12.99
C ILE A 77 0.56 -10.92 -14.53
N GLU A 78 1.48 -10.30 -15.26
CA GLU A 78 1.32 -9.96 -16.69
C GLU A 78 1.10 -11.17 -17.58
N ASP A 79 1.77 -12.29 -17.28
CA ASP A 79 1.63 -13.54 -18.03
C ASP A 79 0.32 -14.29 -17.77
N ARG A 80 -0.48 -13.86 -16.77
CA ARG A 80 -1.73 -14.52 -16.37
C ARG A 80 -2.94 -13.80 -16.93
N VAL A 81 -3.06 -13.74 -18.24
CA VAL A 81 -4.11 -12.96 -18.94
C VAL A 81 -5.53 -13.34 -18.47
N ALA A 82 -5.84 -14.62 -18.36
CA ALA A 82 -7.15 -15.09 -17.89
C ALA A 82 -7.46 -14.61 -16.46
N TYR A 83 -6.49 -14.72 -15.54
CA TYR A 83 -6.67 -14.23 -14.17
C TYR A 83 -6.89 -12.71 -14.14
N ARG A 84 -6.12 -11.95 -14.90
CA ARG A 84 -6.28 -10.48 -14.99
C ARG A 84 -7.65 -10.07 -15.50
N PHE A 85 -8.16 -10.78 -16.50
CA PHE A 85 -9.50 -10.53 -17.03
C PHE A 85 -10.57 -10.81 -15.98
N VAL A 86 -10.55 -12.01 -15.35
CA VAL A 86 -11.51 -12.40 -14.30
C VAL A 86 -11.45 -11.44 -13.12
N LYS A 87 -10.23 -11.11 -12.65
CA LYS A 87 -10.02 -10.14 -11.58
C LYS A 87 -10.62 -8.77 -11.93
N ARG A 88 -10.37 -8.27 -13.13
CA ARG A 88 -10.89 -6.96 -13.55
C ARG A 88 -12.41 -6.95 -13.69
N ALA A 89 -13.00 -7.99 -14.25
CA ALA A 89 -14.45 -8.14 -14.33
C ALA A 89 -15.07 -8.15 -12.92
N PHE A 90 -14.49 -8.92 -12.01
CA PHE A 90 -14.90 -8.95 -10.61
C PHE A 90 -14.76 -7.58 -9.93
N ASP A 91 -13.62 -6.91 -10.08
CA ASP A 91 -13.38 -5.57 -9.54
C ASP A 91 -14.48 -4.58 -9.97
N ILE A 92 -14.86 -4.59 -11.25
CA ILE A 92 -15.89 -3.71 -11.79
C ILE A 92 -17.27 -4.05 -11.20
N VAL A 93 -17.68 -5.32 -11.32
CA VAL A 93 -19.03 -5.75 -10.89
C VAL A 93 -19.21 -5.54 -9.39
N PHE A 94 -18.24 -5.96 -8.58
CA PHE A 94 -18.30 -5.81 -7.13
C PHE A 94 -18.30 -4.34 -6.70
N SER A 95 -17.42 -3.51 -7.27
CA SER A 95 -17.37 -2.09 -6.93
C SER A 95 -18.64 -1.34 -7.33
N ALA A 96 -19.19 -1.63 -8.51
CA ALA A 96 -20.46 -1.06 -8.93
C ALA A 96 -21.60 -1.49 -7.99
N ALA A 97 -21.67 -2.77 -7.63
CA ALA A 97 -22.67 -3.28 -6.70
C ALA A 97 -22.56 -2.58 -5.33
N VAL A 98 -21.36 -2.45 -4.76
CA VAL A 98 -21.12 -1.75 -3.49
C VAL A 98 -21.59 -0.29 -3.57
N LEU A 99 -21.22 0.44 -4.61
CA LEU A 99 -21.61 1.85 -4.77
C LEU A 99 -23.13 2.02 -4.92
N VAL A 100 -23.80 1.12 -5.65
CA VAL A 100 -25.26 1.17 -5.81
C VAL A 100 -25.97 0.81 -4.51
N VAL A 101 -25.59 -0.29 -3.87
CA VAL A 101 -26.24 -0.77 -2.64
C VAL A 101 -26.05 0.22 -1.50
N PHE A 102 -24.90 0.86 -1.36
CA PHE A 102 -24.57 1.78 -0.30
C PHE A 102 -24.70 3.26 -0.67
N CYS A 103 -25.32 3.60 -1.81
CA CYS A 103 -25.47 5.01 -2.24
C CYS A 103 -26.18 5.88 -1.17
N TRP A 104 -27.19 5.36 -0.50
CA TRP A 104 -27.87 6.02 0.60
C TRP A 104 -26.96 6.28 1.82
N LEU A 105 -26.03 5.36 2.10
CA LEU A 105 -25.04 5.50 3.17
C LEU A 105 -24.06 6.64 2.88
N PHE A 106 -23.68 6.84 1.61
CA PHE A 106 -22.86 7.98 1.20
C PHE A 106 -23.51 9.31 1.55
N ALA A 107 -24.84 9.44 1.33
CA ALA A 107 -25.60 10.65 1.68
C ALA A 107 -25.60 10.87 3.20
N ILE A 108 -25.86 9.83 3.99
CA ILE A 108 -25.83 9.90 5.45
C ILE A 108 -24.45 10.33 5.96
N ILE A 109 -23.37 9.68 5.48
CA ILE A 109 -22.00 10.01 5.88
C ILE A 109 -21.69 11.45 5.49
N ALA A 110 -22.08 11.91 4.30
CA ALA A 110 -21.85 13.28 3.87
C ALA A 110 -22.52 14.30 4.80
N ILE A 111 -23.75 14.04 5.23
CA ILE A 111 -24.48 14.89 6.19
C ILE A 111 -23.75 14.88 7.53
N LEU A 112 -23.37 13.72 8.05
CA LEU A 112 -22.68 13.61 9.34
C LEU A 112 -21.34 14.36 9.34
N ILE A 113 -20.55 14.26 8.28
CA ILE A 113 -19.29 15.01 8.14
C ILE A 113 -19.55 16.51 8.13
N LYS A 114 -20.61 16.97 7.44
CA LYS A 114 -20.97 18.38 7.37
C LYS A 114 -21.53 18.94 8.66
N VAL A 115 -22.18 18.10 9.47
CA VAL A 115 -22.66 18.49 10.81
C VAL A 115 -21.49 18.58 11.80
N ASP A 116 -20.53 17.64 11.73
CA ASP A 116 -19.37 17.60 12.64
C ASP A 116 -18.36 18.73 12.32
N ASP A 117 -18.06 18.95 11.03
CA ASP A 117 -17.19 20.02 10.55
C ASP A 117 -17.71 20.60 9.22
N PRO A 118 -18.49 21.72 9.28
CA PRO A 118 -19.12 22.28 8.08
C PRO A 118 -18.17 22.98 7.12
N LYS A 119 -16.97 23.36 7.57
CA LYS A 119 -16.03 24.19 6.78
C LYS A 119 -15.35 23.45 5.65
N GLY A 120 -15.08 22.16 5.80
CA GLY A 120 -14.32 21.41 4.81
C GLY A 120 -15.18 20.59 3.82
N PRO A 121 -14.59 20.02 2.77
CA PRO A 121 -15.27 19.14 1.82
C PRO A 121 -15.65 17.81 2.46
N VAL A 122 -16.65 17.11 1.91
CA VAL A 122 -17.05 15.76 2.33
C VAL A 122 -16.00 14.73 1.98
N PHE A 123 -15.42 14.85 0.78
CA PHE A 123 -14.40 13.96 0.28
C PHE A 123 -13.02 14.55 0.49
N PHE A 124 -12.09 13.70 0.87
CA PHE A 124 -10.68 13.94 0.88
C PHE A 124 -10.01 13.17 -0.26
N SER A 125 -9.05 13.77 -0.92
CA SER A 125 -8.28 13.09 -1.95
C SER A 125 -6.79 13.28 -1.70
N GLN A 126 -6.04 12.17 -1.72
CA GLN A 126 -4.60 12.15 -1.49
C GLN A 126 -3.89 11.52 -2.66
N GLU A 127 -2.78 12.12 -3.09
CA GLU A 127 -1.95 11.53 -4.12
C GLU A 127 -1.28 10.26 -3.61
N ARG A 128 -1.37 9.21 -4.41
CA ARG A 128 -0.80 7.89 -4.13
C ARG A 128 -0.11 7.35 -5.37
N VAL A 129 0.85 6.45 -5.15
CA VAL A 129 1.55 5.76 -6.23
C VAL A 129 0.86 4.42 -6.50
N GLY A 130 0.52 4.21 -7.75
CA GLY A 130 -0.11 3.00 -8.26
C GLY A 130 0.85 2.13 -9.07
N LYS A 131 0.28 1.30 -9.95
CA LYS A 131 1.04 0.40 -10.82
C LYS A 131 2.03 1.18 -11.68
N ASP A 132 3.22 0.60 -11.85
CA ASP A 132 4.33 1.14 -12.66
C ASP A 132 4.78 2.55 -12.23
N GLY A 133 4.57 2.91 -10.96
CA GLY A 133 4.95 4.22 -10.44
C GLY A 133 4.03 5.38 -10.82
N ARG A 134 2.91 5.12 -11.50
CA ARG A 134 1.97 6.17 -11.90
C ARG A 134 1.20 6.68 -10.69
N THR A 135 1.12 7.99 -10.53
CA THR A 135 0.36 8.60 -9.45
C THR A 135 -1.14 8.69 -9.78
N PHE A 136 -1.97 8.62 -8.74
CA PHE A 136 -3.41 8.80 -8.84
C PHE A 136 -3.96 9.45 -7.57
N ARG A 137 -5.15 10.03 -7.64
CA ARG A 137 -5.84 10.60 -6.48
C ARG A 137 -6.74 9.57 -5.81
N MET A 138 -6.29 9.05 -4.67
CA MET A 138 -7.06 8.14 -3.84
C MET A 138 -8.15 8.89 -3.09
N LEU A 139 -9.40 8.46 -3.24
CA LEU A 139 -10.58 9.08 -2.64
C LEU A 139 -10.91 8.45 -1.29
N LYS A 140 -11.25 9.30 -0.31
CA LYS A 140 -11.78 8.89 1.00
C LYS A 140 -12.88 9.84 1.45
N PHE A 141 -13.70 9.42 2.40
CA PHE A 141 -14.44 10.39 3.18
C PHE A 141 -13.50 11.13 4.13
N ARG A 142 -13.73 12.41 4.32
CA ARG A 142 -12.94 13.21 5.27
C ARG A 142 -13.21 12.74 6.69
N SER A 143 -12.19 12.25 7.35
CA SER A 143 -12.21 11.79 8.74
C SER A 143 -11.35 12.64 9.67
N MET A 144 -10.67 13.65 9.13
CA MET A 144 -9.80 14.58 9.85
C MET A 144 -10.24 16.02 9.66
N CYS A 145 -9.81 16.90 10.57
CA CYS A 145 -10.02 18.36 10.48
C CYS A 145 -9.36 18.95 9.22
N VAL A 146 -9.79 20.16 8.83
CA VAL A 146 -9.34 20.80 7.58
C VAL A 146 -7.83 21.09 7.59
N ASP A 147 -7.28 21.45 8.73
CA ASP A 147 -5.87 21.81 8.99
C ASP A 147 -5.00 20.60 9.38
N ALA A 148 -5.45 19.36 9.08
CA ALA A 148 -4.78 18.13 9.49
C ALA A 148 -3.37 17.96 8.88
N GLU A 149 -3.13 18.45 7.66
CA GLU A 149 -1.82 18.37 7.00
C GLU A 149 -0.81 19.35 7.62
N GLU A 150 -1.26 20.55 8.00
CA GLU A 150 -0.43 21.53 8.68
C GLU A 150 0.03 21.02 10.05
N LYS A 151 -0.89 20.40 10.79
CA LYS A 151 -0.62 19.79 12.10
C LYS A 151 0.26 18.55 12.02
N LEU A 152 0.40 17.94 10.85
CA LEU A 152 1.23 16.73 10.68
C LEU A 152 2.70 17.00 11.03
N ALA A 153 3.23 18.17 10.70
CA ALA A 153 4.62 18.52 10.95
C ALA A 153 4.94 18.51 12.46
N GLU A 154 4.01 19.01 13.28
CA GLU A 154 4.14 19.06 14.74
C GLU A 154 4.02 17.69 15.40
N LEU A 155 3.29 16.76 14.75
CA LEU A 155 3.02 15.44 15.29
C LEU A 155 4.03 14.38 14.86
N ARG A 156 5.01 14.71 14.00
CA ARG A 156 5.98 13.71 13.47
C ARG A 156 6.78 13.00 14.55
N GLU A 157 7.08 13.68 15.63
CA GLU A 157 7.85 13.12 16.76
C GLU A 157 7.05 12.06 17.54
N LEU A 158 5.71 12.06 17.42
CA LEU A 158 4.81 11.10 18.06
C LEU A 158 4.56 9.85 17.20
N ASN A 159 5.30 9.66 16.11
CA ASN A 159 5.12 8.50 15.23
C ASN A 159 5.44 7.18 15.92
N GLU A 160 4.47 6.26 15.94
CA GLU A 160 4.58 4.93 16.55
C GLU A 160 5.06 3.84 15.57
N LYS A 161 5.22 4.18 14.28
CA LYS A 161 5.65 3.21 13.25
C LYS A 161 7.10 3.40 12.84
N THR A 162 7.73 2.28 12.49
CA THR A 162 9.05 2.25 11.86
C THR A 162 8.95 2.48 10.36
N GLY A 163 10.03 2.97 9.74
CA GLY A 163 10.09 3.23 8.30
C GLY A 163 9.34 4.50 7.86
N PRO A 164 8.96 4.59 6.59
CA PRO A 164 8.41 5.81 6.02
C PRO A 164 6.94 6.06 6.36
N VAL A 165 6.29 5.14 7.10
CA VAL A 165 4.85 5.19 7.41
C VAL A 165 4.62 5.95 8.71
N PHE A 166 3.60 6.84 8.71
CA PHE A 166 3.19 7.61 9.87
C PHE A 166 1.90 7.05 10.47
N LYS A 167 1.89 6.79 11.78
CA LYS A 167 0.70 6.39 12.55
C LYS A 167 0.84 6.84 14.01
N ILE A 168 -0.24 7.39 14.57
CA ILE A 168 -0.41 7.68 16.00
C ILE A 168 -1.70 7.00 16.46
N ALA A 169 -1.71 6.33 17.61
CA ALA A 169 -2.88 5.63 18.15
C ALA A 169 -4.04 6.60 18.46
N GLU A 170 -3.74 7.72 19.11
CA GLU A 170 -4.72 8.78 19.40
C GLU A 170 -4.39 10.05 18.60
N ASP A 171 -4.69 10.03 17.31
CA ASP A 171 -4.42 11.16 16.43
C ASP A 171 -5.43 12.31 16.70
N PRO A 172 -4.97 13.48 17.22
CA PRO A 172 -5.84 14.61 17.58
C PRO A 172 -6.50 15.27 16.36
N ARG A 173 -6.04 14.97 15.16
CA ARG A 173 -6.60 15.50 13.91
C ARG A 173 -7.91 14.82 13.52
N ILE A 174 -8.23 13.66 14.11
CA ILE A 174 -9.43 12.88 13.76
C ILE A 174 -10.66 13.51 14.39
N THR A 175 -11.69 13.81 13.57
CA THR A 175 -12.96 14.35 14.04
C THR A 175 -13.78 13.31 14.80
N ARG A 176 -14.87 13.71 15.49
CA ARG A 176 -15.74 12.78 16.22
C ARG A 176 -16.37 11.75 15.29
N VAL A 177 -16.95 12.23 14.18
CA VAL A 177 -17.51 11.37 13.14
C VAL A 177 -16.39 10.55 12.48
N GLY A 178 -15.22 11.16 12.24
CA GLY A 178 -14.04 10.51 11.69
C GLY A 178 -13.59 9.28 12.48
N LYS A 179 -13.66 9.31 13.81
CA LYS A 179 -13.35 8.14 14.67
C LYS A 179 -14.23 6.92 14.34
N TRP A 180 -15.53 7.16 14.18
CA TRP A 180 -16.49 6.11 13.81
C TRP A 180 -16.27 5.60 12.39
N LEU A 181 -16.06 6.52 11.44
CA LEU A 181 -15.79 6.15 10.04
C LEU A 181 -14.56 5.26 9.93
N ARG A 182 -13.46 5.61 10.59
CA ARG A 182 -12.20 4.84 10.59
C ARG A 182 -12.35 3.50 11.29
N LYS A 183 -13.01 3.47 12.47
CA LYS A 183 -13.26 2.23 13.20
C LYS A 183 -14.02 1.20 12.37
N LEU A 184 -14.96 1.66 11.53
CA LEU A 184 -15.78 0.81 10.66
C LEU A 184 -15.22 0.74 9.22
N SER A 185 -14.05 1.36 8.95
CA SER A 185 -13.45 1.48 7.61
C SER A 185 -14.38 2.09 6.54
N LEU A 186 -15.41 2.84 6.97
CA LEU A 186 -16.37 3.48 6.08
C LEU A 186 -15.78 4.68 5.34
N ASP A 187 -14.70 5.28 5.88
CA ASP A 187 -13.96 6.35 5.22
C ASP A 187 -13.33 5.89 3.90
N GLU A 188 -13.14 4.59 3.70
CA GLU A 188 -12.53 4.01 2.50
C GLU A 188 -13.53 3.66 1.40
N LEU A 189 -14.87 3.73 1.65
CA LEU A 189 -15.89 3.43 0.63
C LEU A 189 -15.71 4.20 -0.69
N PRO A 190 -15.30 5.48 -0.72
CA PRO A 190 -15.07 6.18 -2.00
C PRO A 190 -13.96 5.59 -2.86
N GLN A 191 -13.07 4.75 -2.31
CA GLN A 191 -12.01 4.08 -3.10
C GLN A 191 -12.59 3.08 -4.12
N PHE A 192 -13.83 2.59 -3.95
CA PHE A 192 -14.50 1.80 -4.99
C PHE A 192 -14.66 2.57 -6.30
N ILE A 193 -14.71 3.91 -6.27
CA ILE A 193 -14.65 4.76 -7.47
C ILE A 193 -13.26 4.65 -8.12
N ASN A 194 -12.18 4.62 -7.34
CA ASN A 194 -10.83 4.40 -7.87
C ASN A 194 -10.69 3.01 -8.51
N VAL A 195 -11.33 1.99 -7.93
CA VAL A 195 -11.36 0.66 -8.55
C VAL A 195 -12.07 0.69 -9.90
N LEU A 196 -13.23 1.34 -10.01
CA LEU A 196 -13.93 1.51 -11.29
C LEU A 196 -13.10 2.28 -12.33
N ARG A 197 -12.39 3.32 -11.90
CA ARG A 197 -11.45 4.10 -12.74
C ARG A 197 -10.20 3.33 -13.15
N SER A 198 -9.99 2.13 -12.60
CA SER A 198 -8.80 1.31 -12.88
C SER A 198 -7.50 1.78 -12.21
N ASP A 199 -7.58 2.74 -11.31
CA ASP A 199 -6.43 3.18 -10.49
C ASP A 199 -6.06 2.11 -9.47
N MET A 200 -7.05 1.42 -8.94
CA MET A 200 -6.95 0.41 -7.89
C MET A 200 -7.64 -0.91 -8.29
N SER A 201 -7.42 -1.93 -7.48
CA SER A 201 -8.15 -3.20 -7.45
C SER A 201 -8.76 -3.40 -6.06
N ILE A 202 -9.68 -4.34 -5.88
CA ILE A 202 -10.19 -4.69 -4.55
C ILE A 202 -9.07 -5.32 -3.72
N VAL A 203 -8.29 -6.24 -4.30
CA VAL A 203 -7.18 -6.91 -3.63
C VAL A 203 -5.86 -6.53 -4.28
N GLY A 204 -4.90 -6.08 -3.47
CA GLY A 204 -3.57 -5.67 -3.92
C GLY A 204 -2.77 -4.99 -2.81
N PRO A 205 -1.48 -4.70 -3.03
CA PRO A 205 -0.65 -3.92 -2.10
C PRO A 205 -1.29 -2.59 -1.71
N ARG A 206 -1.05 -2.15 -0.47
CA ARG A 206 -1.52 -0.82 -0.03
C ARG A 206 -0.92 0.28 -0.92
N PRO A 207 -1.72 1.25 -1.42
CA PRO A 207 -1.20 2.37 -2.19
C PRO A 207 -0.27 3.25 -1.34
N ALA A 208 0.99 3.38 -1.77
CA ALA A 208 2.03 4.13 -1.06
C ALA A 208 1.94 5.64 -1.35
N LEU A 209 2.47 6.45 -0.43
CA LEU A 209 2.68 7.88 -0.68
C LEU A 209 3.87 8.10 -1.63
N PRO A 210 3.90 9.18 -2.44
CA PRO A 210 5.07 9.52 -3.24
C PRO A 210 6.35 9.64 -2.41
N ALA A 211 6.26 10.24 -1.22
CA ALA A 211 7.39 10.39 -0.30
C ALA A 211 7.89 9.01 0.24
N GLU A 212 6.99 8.05 0.46
CA GLU A 212 7.37 6.67 0.83
C GLU A 212 8.15 6.01 -0.31
N VAL A 213 7.61 6.10 -1.55
CA VAL A 213 8.23 5.47 -2.73
C VAL A 213 9.59 6.07 -3.08
N ALA A 214 9.80 7.35 -2.79
CA ALA A 214 11.11 8.01 -2.99
C ALA A 214 12.23 7.35 -2.17
N THR A 215 11.91 6.71 -1.05
CA THR A 215 12.87 6.02 -0.16
C THR A 215 12.99 4.52 -0.44
N TYR A 216 12.18 3.96 -1.36
CA TYR A 216 12.17 2.53 -1.63
C TYR A 216 13.44 2.05 -2.35
N ASP A 217 13.99 0.95 -1.87
CA ASP A 217 14.99 0.17 -2.58
C ASP A 217 14.34 -0.66 -3.72
N ASP A 218 15.17 -1.36 -4.51
CA ASP A 218 14.71 -2.16 -5.65
C ASP A 218 13.79 -3.32 -5.21
N TYR A 219 14.02 -3.88 -4.02
CA TYR A 219 13.17 -4.94 -3.46
C TYR A 219 11.78 -4.41 -3.13
N GLN A 220 11.70 -3.28 -2.46
CA GLN A 220 10.45 -2.62 -2.06
C GLN A 220 9.68 -2.09 -3.27
N ARG A 221 10.37 -1.62 -4.34
CA ARG A 221 9.75 -1.14 -5.58
C ARG A 221 8.94 -2.21 -6.32
N GLN A 222 9.22 -3.49 -6.12
CA GLN A 222 8.46 -4.58 -6.73
C GLN A 222 6.97 -4.57 -6.35
N ARG A 223 6.59 -3.93 -5.24
CA ARG A 223 5.17 -3.72 -4.87
C ARG A 223 4.39 -2.94 -5.93
N LEU A 224 5.07 -2.13 -6.72
CA LEU A 224 4.48 -1.29 -7.77
C LEU A 224 4.26 -2.05 -9.09
N LEU A 225 4.61 -3.32 -9.20
CA LEU A 225 4.37 -4.14 -10.39
C LEU A 225 2.89 -4.43 -10.64
N VAL A 226 2.04 -4.25 -9.64
CA VAL A 226 0.60 -4.51 -9.72
C VAL A 226 -0.20 -3.30 -9.26
N LYS A 227 -1.51 -3.28 -9.57
CA LYS A 227 -2.40 -2.25 -9.04
C LYS A 227 -2.49 -2.37 -7.52
N PRO A 228 -2.48 -1.23 -6.79
CA PRO A 228 -2.76 -1.23 -5.36
C PRO A 228 -4.20 -1.66 -5.10
N GLY A 229 -4.46 -2.16 -3.89
CA GLY A 229 -5.75 -2.67 -3.49
C GLY A 229 -6.36 -1.95 -2.29
N LEU A 230 -7.67 -2.18 -2.08
CA LEU A 230 -8.37 -1.81 -0.86
C LEU A 230 -7.97 -2.73 0.30
N THR A 231 -7.66 -3.99 0.00
CA THR A 231 -7.25 -4.98 0.99
C THR A 231 -6.05 -5.81 0.51
N CYS A 232 -5.29 -6.34 1.46
CA CYS A 232 -4.11 -7.17 1.25
C CYS A 232 -3.88 -8.12 2.43
N TYR A 233 -2.86 -9.01 2.33
CA TYR A 233 -2.58 -10.01 3.35
C TYR A 233 -2.35 -9.44 4.76
N TRP A 234 -1.63 -8.35 4.91
CA TRP A 234 -1.32 -7.81 6.23
C TRP A 234 -2.53 -7.13 6.88
N GLN A 235 -3.46 -6.55 6.10
CA GLN A 235 -4.66 -5.90 6.65
C GLN A 235 -5.64 -6.88 7.27
N THR A 236 -5.63 -8.15 6.86
CA THR A 236 -6.49 -9.20 7.41
C THR A 236 -5.92 -9.87 8.65
N ARG A 237 -4.70 -9.50 9.09
CA ARG A 237 -4.08 -10.06 10.29
C ARG A 237 -4.61 -9.41 11.56
N ARG A 238 -4.72 -10.22 12.65
CA ARG A 238 -5.10 -9.72 13.98
C ARG A 238 -4.08 -8.73 14.55
N ASN A 239 -2.78 -8.96 14.32
CA ASN A 239 -1.68 -8.13 14.86
C ASN A 239 -1.13 -7.14 13.84
N ARG A 240 -1.99 -6.59 12.96
CA ARG A 240 -1.56 -5.68 11.88
C ARG A 240 -0.83 -4.44 12.37
N ASP A 241 -1.09 -4.00 13.61
CA ASP A 241 -0.47 -2.81 14.18
C ASP A 241 0.97 -3.04 14.65
N SER A 242 1.36 -4.29 14.93
CA SER A 242 2.73 -4.65 15.30
C SER A 242 3.63 -5.04 14.13
N ILE A 243 3.08 -5.12 12.90
CA ILE A 243 3.83 -5.51 11.70
C ILE A 243 4.78 -4.38 11.30
N THR A 244 6.05 -4.72 11.07
CA THR A 244 7.08 -3.79 10.58
C THR A 244 6.85 -3.45 9.10
N PHE A 245 7.50 -2.39 8.62
CA PHE A 245 7.41 -2.02 7.21
C PHE A 245 7.99 -3.11 6.29
N ASP A 246 9.09 -3.75 6.67
CA ASP A 246 9.69 -4.85 5.90
C ASP A 246 8.75 -6.05 5.79
N GLU A 247 8.08 -6.42 6.88
CA GLU A 247 7.06 -7.49 6.85
C GLU A 247 5.86 -7.13 5.95
N TRP A 248 5.47 -5.84 5.86
CA TRP A 248 4.45 -5.40 4.90
C TRP A 248 4.89 -5.64 3.47
N VAL A 249 6.13 -5.26 3.16
CA VAL A 249 6.70 -5.47 1.82
C VAL A 249 6.72 -6.96 1.49
N ASP A 250 7.22 -7.80 2.39
CA ASP A 250 7.29 -9.24 2.19
C ASP A 250 5.91 -9.86 1.92
N LEU A 251 4.88 -9.43 2.65
CA LEU A 251 3.51 -9.90 2.47
C LEU A 251 2.90 -9.42 1.13
N ASP A 252 3.21 -8.20 0.72
CA ASP A 252 2.75 -7.67 -0.56
C ASP A 252 3.43 -8.41 -1.72
N LEU A 253 4.73 -8.71 -1.63
CA LEU A 253 5.44 -9.50 -2.64
C LEU A 253 4.96 -10.96 -2.66
N LEU A 254 4.66 -11.55 -1.49
CA LEU A 254 4.04 -12.87 -1.40
C LEU A 254 2.68 -12.89 -2.12
N TYR A 255 1.85 -11.85 -1.94
CA TYR A 255 0.60 -11.71 -2.67
C TYR A 255 0.85 -11.69 -4.19
N ILE A 256 1.76 -10.86 -4.68
CA ILE A 256 2.08 -10.72 -6.10
C ILE A 256 2.49 -12.07 -6.70
N LYS A 257 3.31 -12.84 -5.97
CA LYS A 257 3.79 -14.16 -6.38
C LYS A 257 2.68 -15.22 -6.41
N LYS A 258 1.78 -15.22 -5.40
CA LYS A 258 0.77 -16.28 -5.17
C LYS A 258 -0.66 -15.87 -5.51
N CYS A 259 -0.89 -14.68 -6.07
CA CYS A 259 -2.25 -14.20 -6.37
C CYS A 259 -3.01 -15.16 -7.31
N SER A 260 -4.26 -15.37 -7.00
CA SER A 260 -5.22 -16.16 -7.77
C SER A 260 -6.64 -15.70 -7.44
N ALA A 261 -7.62 -16.05 -8.26
CA ALA A 261 -9.03 -15.72 -7.98
C ALA A 261 -9.49 -16.28 -6.62
N TRP A 262 -8.99 -17.44 -6.23
CA TRP A 262 -9.31 -18.05 -4.94
C TRP A 262 -8.67 -17.29 -3.76
N SER A 263 -7.40 -16.91 -3.89
CA SER A 263 -6.72 -16.11 -2.84
C SER A 263 -7.37 -14.74 -2.67
N ASP A 264 -7.79 -14.10 -3.76
CA ASP A 264 -8.49 -12.82 -3.73
C ASP A 264 -9.86 -12.96 -3.02
N LEU A 265 -10.65 -13.99 -3.37
CA LEU A 265 -11.93 -14.24 -2.72
C LEU A 265 -11.78 -14.48 -1.21
N LYS A 266 -10.78 -15.29 -0.82
CA LYS A 266 -10.46 -15.54 0.60
C LYS A 266 -10.13 -14.26 1.35
N LEU A 267 -9.30 -13.38 0.76
CA LEU A 267 -8.93 -12.09 1.36
C LEU A 267 -10.14 -11.17 1.51
N ILE A 268 -11.01 -11.12 0.53
CA ILE A 268 -12.24 -10.32 0.61
C ILE A 268 -13.13 -10.79 1.76
N ILE A 269 -13.35 -12.10 1.89
CA ILE A 269 -14.16 -12.66 2.99
C ILE A 269 -13.53 -12.35 4.35
N GLN A 270 -12.21 -12.50 4.47
CA GLN A 270 -11.47 -12.15 5.70
C GLN A 270 -11.59 -10.66 6.02
N THR A 271 -11.48 -9.79 5.02
CA THR A 271 -11.62 -8.33 5.21
C THR A 271 -13.01 -7.96 5.71
N VAL A 272 -14.07 -8.56 5.13
CA VAL A 272 -15.44 -8.37 5.61
C VAL A 272 -15.56 -8.79 7.08
N GLY A 273 -14.96 -9.91 7.48
CA GLY A 273 -14.91 -10.36 8.87
C GLY A 273 -14.22 -9.34 9.79
N VAL A 274 -13.09 -8.76 9.38
CA VAL A 274 -12.36 -7.73 10.14
C VAL A 274 -13.19 -6.46 10.29
N VAL A 275 -13.87 -6.02 9.23
CA VAL A 275 -14.74 -4.84 9.25
C VAL A 275 -15.93 -5.05 10.18
N LEU A 276 -16.60 -6.22 10.11
CA LEU A 276 -17.75 -6.54 10.95
C LEU A 276 -17.40 -6.67 12.43
N THR A 277 -16.17 -7.07 12.76
CA THR A 277 -15.67 -7.13 14.16
C THR A 277 -15.18 -5.77 14.66
N ALA A 278 -15.35 -4.69 13.88
CA ALA A 278 -14.93 -3.32 14.20
C ALA A 278 -13.45 -3.22 14.62
N GLN A 279 -12.61 -4.04 14.02
CA GLN A 279 -11.15 -4.00 14.18
C GLN A 279 -10.49 -3.07 13.13
N GLY A 280 -11.24 -2.11 12.59
CA GLY A 280 -10.76 -1.00 11.78
C GLY A 280 -9.71 -0.18 12.54
N SER A 281 -8.79 0.44 11.85
CA SER A 281 -7.70 1.23 12.44
C SER A 281 -8.16 2.59 12.90
#